data_ecb16c43b44bb32ee119f9539cdc6fa9
#
_entry.id   ecb16c43b44bb32ee119f9539cdc6fa9
#
_cell.length_a   1.000
_cell.length_b   1.000
_cell.length_c   1.000
_cell.angle_alpha   90.00
_cell.angle_beta   90.00
_cell.angle_gamma   90.00
#
_symmetry.space_group_name_H-M   'P 1'
#
loop_
_entity.id
_entity.type
_entity.pdbx_description
1 polymer ?
#
loop_
_entity_poly.entity_id
_entity_poly.type
_entity_poly.pdbx_seq_one_letter_code
_entity_poly.pdbx_strand_id
1 'polypeptide(L)'
;SQETFKNITNSFSMQINRRVNQGTPRGSGNIKGEDIKKITENKAIESYVKRINAIGDLTGYDLIETPETKKNLTADRAKRFGSSLMITGVNDSSKEDKFVSGSYKLVEGEHLTNDDKDKILLHKDLAAKHGWKVGDKVKLDSNVYDADNEKGAKETVEVTIKGLFDGHNKSAVTYSQELYENTAITDIHTAAKLYGYTEDTAIYGDATFFVTADKNLDDVMKELNGISGINWKSYTLVKSSSNYPALEQSISGMYKMANLLFWGSLSFSVLLLALLLSLWINARRKEVGILLSIGLKQASILGQFITESILIAIPALVSAYFLANYTARAIGNTVLANVTSGVAKQASKAAQASNLGGGAEV
;
A
#
# COMPACT_ATOMS: atom_id res chain seq x y z
N SER A 1 8.43 -7.01 -4.05
CA SER A 1 9.13 -6.20 -5.07
C SER A 1 9.31 -4.76 -4.60
N GLN A 2 10.06 -3.95 -5.35
CA GLN A 2 10.28 -2.52 -5.06
C GLN A 2 8.95 -1.75 -4.96
N GLU A 3 7.99 -2.08 -5.80
CA GLU A 3 6.67 -1.48 -5.81
C GLU A 3 5.89 -1.79 -4.52
N THR A 4 5.96 -3.00 -4.03
CA THR A 4 5.33 -3.38 -2.76
C THR A 4 5.89 -2.58 -1.59
N PHE A 5 7.22 -2.40 -1.54
CA PHE A 5 7.88 -1.59 -0.51
C PHE A 5 7.46 -0.12 -0.59
N LYS A 6 7.47 0.48 -1.79
CA LYS A 6 7.01 1.85 -2.04
C LYS A 6 5.55 2.02 -1.61
N ASN A 7 4.70 1.06 -1.94
CA ASN A 7 3.29 1.11 -1.61
C ASN A 7 3.03 1.06 -0.09
N ILE A 8 3.83 0.30 0.65
CA ILE A 8 3.70 0.23 2.11
C ILE A 8 4.26 1.48 2.79
N THR A 9 5.39 2.02 2.31
CA THR A 9 6.08 3.14 2.97
C THR A 9 5.48 4.50 2.66
N ASN A 10 4.83 4.66 1.50
CA ASN A 10 4.27 5.92 1.03
C ASN A 10 2.73 5.91 0.99
N SER A 11 2.10 5.15 1.84
CA SER A 11 0.66 5.08 1.90
C SER A 11 0.11 5.11 3.32
N PHE A 12 -1.13 5.51 3.44
CA PHE A 12 -1.90 5.48 4.68
C PHE A 12 -3.34 5.05 4.36
N SER A 13 -4.00 4.51 5.37
CA SER A 13 -5.41 4.13 5.27
C SER A 13 -6.29 5.01 6.14
N MET A 14 -7.52 5.21 5.69
CA MET A 14 -8.59 5.81 6.46
C MET A 14 -9.39 4.67 7.10
N GLN A 15 -9.50 4.71 8.42
CA GLN A 15 -10.18 3.68 9.20
C GLN A 15 -11.22 4.30 10.11
N ILE A 16 -12.25 3.52 10.43
CA ILE A 16 -13.29 3.94 11.35
C ILE A 16 -12.74 3.94 12.78
N ASN A 17 -12.98 5.03 13.51
CA ASN A 17 -12.73 5.06 14.93
C ASN A 17 -13.80 4.26 15.68
N ARG A 18 -13.52 3.01 15.99
CA ARG A 18 -14.48 2.09 16.63
C ARG A 18 -14.94 2.56 17.99
N ARG A 19 -14.16 3.33 18.73
CA ARG A 19 -14.55 3.86 20.04
C ARG A 19 -15.69 4.85 19.96
N VAL A 20 -15.71 5.67 18.92
CA VAL A 20 -16.75 6.68 18.68
C VAL A 20 -17.99 6.07 18.03
N ASN A 21 -17.78 5.05 17.19
CA ASN A 21 -18.82 4.45 16.37
C ASN A 21 -19.41 3.16 16.95
N GLN A 22 -19.04 2.82 18.17
CA GLN A 22 -19.55 1.61 18.84
C GLN A 22 -21.07 1.68 19.03
N GLY A 23 -21.75 0.66 18.53
CA GLY A 23 -23.21 0.57 18.64
C GLY A 23 -24.00 1.47 17.69
N THR A 24 -23.35 2.21 16.79
CA THR A 24 -24.03 2.99 15.75
C THR A 24 -24.40 2.12 14.55
N PRO A 25 -25.50 2.45 13.85
CA PRO A 25 -25.79 1.81 12.57
C PRO A 25 -24.64 1.96 11.60
N ARG A 26 -24.45 0.99 10.70
CA ARG A 26 -23.34 0.96 9.74
C ARG A 26 -23.22 2.27 8.96
N GLY A 27 -24.31 2.84 8.49
CA GLY A 27 -24.34 4.10 7.74
C GLY A 27 -23.83 5.33 8.51
N SER A 28 -23.83 5.29 9.84
CA SER A 28 -23.36 6.40 10.68
C SER A 28 -21.91 6.27 11.10
N GLY A 29 -21.37 5.05 11.08
CA GLY A 29 -20.06 4.75 11.64
C GLY A 29 -19.00 4.38 10.62
N ASN A 30 -19.37 4.12 9.38
CA ASN A 30 -18.48 3.68 8.30
C ASN A 30 -17.98 4.87 7.47
N ILE A 31 -17.00 4.60 6.61
CA ILE A 31 -16.36 5.63 5.80
C ILE A 31 -17.30 6.07 4.69
N LYS A 32 -17.56 7.37 4.63
CA LYS A 32 -18.43 7.95 3.62
C LYS A 32 -17.65 8.24 2.32
N GLY A 33 -18.28 7.93 1.18
CA GLY A 33 -17.69 8.18 -0.13
C GLY A 33 -17.35 9.65 -0.37
N GLU A 34 -18.17 10.59 0.11
CA GLU A 34 -17.92 12.03 0.02
C GLU A 34 -16.66 12.46 0.79
N ASP A 35 -16.35 11.83 1.92
CA ASP A 35 -15.16 12.13 2.70
C ASP A 35 -13.89 11.58 2.03
N ILE A 36 -13.96 10.40 1.43
CA ILE A 36 -12.88 9.85 0.59
C ILE A 36 -12.59 10.80 -0.57
N LYS A 37 -13.60 11.29 -1.24
CA LYS A 37 -13.47 12.22 -2.36
C LYS A 37 -12.72 13.50 -1.97
N LYS A 38 -13.03 14.08 -0.82
CA LYS A 38 -12.32 15.27 -0.29
C LYS A 38 -10.82 15.03 -0.10
N ILE A 39 -10.44 13.83 0.32
CA ILE A 39 -9.03 13.45 0.46
C ILE A 39 -8.36 13.30 -0.90
N THR A 40 -9.03 12.66 -1.86
CA THR A 40 -8.48 12.42 -3.20
C THR A 40 -8.30 13.71 -4.03
N GLU A 41 -8.93 14.80 -3.65
CA GLU A 41 -8.74 16.11 -4.27
C GLU A 41 -7.37 16.75 -3.94
N ASN A 42 -6.68 16.27 -2.92
CA ASN A 42 -5.34 16.74 -2.57
C ASN A 42 -4.32 16.26 -3.61
N LYS A 43 -3.52 17.20 -4.15
CA LYS A 43 -2.53 16.93 -5.19
C LYS A 43 -1.40 15.99 -4.76
N ALA A 44 -1.18 15.83 -3.47
CA ALA A 44 -0.19 14.89 -2.93
C ALA A 44 -0.65 13.43 -3.03
N ILE A 45 -1.93 13.18 -3.29
CA ILE A 45 -2.48 11.84 -3.48
C ILE A 45 -2.30 11.42 -4.94
N GLU A 46 -1.38 10.50 -5.19
CA GLU A 46 -1.08 9.97 -6.52
C GLU A 46 -2.15 8.99 -7.00
N SER A 47 -2.59 8.11 -6.10
CA SER A 47 -3.62 7.11 -6.35
C SER A 47 -4.25 6.65 -5.05
N TYR A 48 -5.33 5.89 -5.15
CA TYR A 48 -6.04 5.37 -3.99
C TYR A 48 -6.73 4.05 -4.32
N VAL A 49 -7.01 3.28 -3.27
CA VAL A 49 -7.85 2.08 -3.30
C VAL A 49 -8.95 2.25 -2.28
N LYS A 50 -10.20 2.19 -2.71
CA LYS A 50 -11.36 2.20 -1.83
C LYS A 50 -12.16 0.92 -2.03
N ARG A 51 -12.70 0.37 -0.95
CA ARG A 51 -13.38 -0.91 -0.94
C ARG A 51 -14.75 -0.84 -0.31
N ILE A 52 -15.69 -1.54 -0.98
CA ILE A 52 -17.01 -1.86 -0.46
C ILE A 52 -17.07 -3.37 -0.30
N ASN A 53 -17.34 -3.86 0.90
CA ASN A 53 -17.67 -5.26 1.12
C ASN A 53 -19.16 -5.46 0.89
N ALA A 54 -19.51 -6.39 0.04
CA ALA A 54 -20.88 -6.66 -0.34
C ALA A 54 -21.16 -8.17 -0.41
N ILE A 55 -22.42 -8.53 -0.38
CA ILE A 55 -22.91 -9.85 -0.73
C ILE A 55 -23.78 -9.68 -1.98
N GLY A 56 -23.57 -10.55 -2.96
CA GLY A 56 -24.39 -10.63 -4.16
C GLY A 56 -24.67 -12.07 -4.50
N ASP A 57 -25.92 -12.36 -4.85
CA ASP A 57 -26.38 -13.71 -5.12
C ASP A 57 -26.29 -14.03 -6.62
N LEU A 58 -25.71 -15.18 -6.94
CA LEU A 58 -25.81 -15.83 -8.23
C LEU A 58 -27.06 -16.71 -8.22
N THR A 59 -28.26 -16.10 -8.23
CA THR A 59 -29.51 -16.82 -8.12
C THR A 59 -29.67 -17.91 -9.18
N GLY A 60 -29.92 -19.13 -8.72
CA GLY A 60 -30.06 -20.31 -9.59
C GLY A 60 -28.74 -21.03 -9.90
N TYR A 61 -27.63 -20.60 -9.32
CA TYR A 61 -26.33 -21.25 -9.50
C TYR A 61 -25.75 -21.69 -8.15
N ASP A 62 -25.23 -22.91 -8.13
CA ASP A 62 -24.60 -23.49 -6.95
C ASP A 62 -23.18 -22.96 -6.76
N LEU A 63 -22.82 -22.76 -5.51
CA LEU A 63 -21.44 -22.41 -5.12
C LEU A 63 -20.54 -23.64 -5.12
N ILE A 64 -19.24 -23.42 -4.97
CA ILE A 64 -18.26 -24.46 -4.70
C ILE A 64 -18.43 -24.91 -3.24
N GLU A 65 -18.44 -26.20 -3.02
CA GLU A 65 -18.56 -26.82 -1.70
C GLU A 65 -17.43 -27.80 -1.46
N THR A 66 -16.95 -27.87 -0.26
CA THR A 66 -16.09 -28.94 0.25
C THR A 66 -16.92 -29.90 1.12
N PRO A 67 -16.40 -31.09 1.44
CA PRO A 67 -17.10 -31.98 2.39
C PRO A 67 -17.43 -31.30 3.72
N GLU A 68 -16.55 -30.44 4.21
CA GLU A 68 -16.74 -29.72 5.48
C GLU A 68 -17.82 -28.64 5.36
N THR A 69 -17.74 -27.77 4.35
CA THR A 69 -18.75 -26.71 4.15
C THR A 69 -20.14 -27.29 3.92
N LYS A 70 -20.21 -28.44 3.25
CA LYS A 70 -21.46 -29.11 2.95
C LYS A 70 -22.16 -29.63 4.21
N LYS A 71 -21.40 -30.10 5.21
CA LYS A 71 -21.94 -30.53 6.50
C LYS A 71 -22.61 -29.37 7.27
N ASN A 72 -22.08 -28.17 7.09
CA ASN A 72 -22.54 -26.96 7.78
C ASN A 72 -23.59 -26.17 6.99
N LEU A 73 -23.93 -26.61 5.77
CA LEU A 73 -24.95 -26.02 4.94
C LEU A 73 -26.33 -26.51 5.38
N THR A 74 -26.90 -25.88 6.41
CA THR A 74 -28.27 -26.15 6.85
C THR A 74 -29.29 -25.66 5.81
N ALA A 75 -30.52 -26.16 5.87
CA ALA A 75 -31.58 -25.71 4.96
C ALA A 75 -31.82 -24.19 5.05
N ASP A 76 -31.74 -23.61 6.23
CA ASP A 76 -31.89 -22.19 6.46
C ASP A 76 -30.75 -21.39 5.83
N ARG A 77 -29.51 -21.81 6.02
CA ARG A 77 -28.33 -21.17 5.35
C ARG A 77 -28.41 -21.31 3.84
N ALA A 78 -28.77 -22.47 3.34
CA ALA A 78 -28.92 -22.69 1.90
C ALA A 78 -29.97 -21.75 1.29
N LYS A 79 -31.09 -21.56 1.98
CA LYS A 79 -32.14 -20.63 1.56
C LYS A 79 -31.67 -19.18 1.54
N ARG A 80 -30.92 -18.75 2.54
CA ARG A 80 -30.48 -17.35 2.70
C ARG A 80 -29.25 -17.01 1.93
N PHE A 81 -28.27 -17.91 1.88
CA PHE A 81 -26.93 -17.64 1.38
C PHE A 81 -26.39 -18.70 0.42
N GLY A 82 -27.24 -19.65 -0.01
CA GLY A 82 -26.77 -20.77 -0.84
C GLY A 82 -26.19 -20.38 -2.21
N SER A 83 -26.51 -19.18 -2.70
CA SER A 83 -25.98 -18.63 -3.95
C SER A 83 -25.16 -17.35 -3.74
N SER A 84 -24.80 -17.03 -2.50
CA SER A 84 -24.19 -15.75 -2.14
C SER A 84 -22.68 -15.78 -2.35
N LEU A 85 -22.19 -14.85 -3.17
CA LEU A 85 -20.77 -14.52 -3.27
C LEU A 85 -20.38 -13.45 -2.25
N MET A 86 -19.23 -13.62 -1.63
CA MET A 86 -18.58 -12.55 -0.87
C MET A 86 -17.86 -11.64 -1.87
N ILE A 87 -18.37 -10.42 -1.99
CA ILE A 87 -17.92 -9.45 -3.00
C ILE A 87 -17.04 -8.38 -2.35
N THR A 88 -15.92 -8.10 -2.98
CA THR A 88 -15.13 -6.92 -2.73
C THR A 88 -15.26 -5.99 -3.93
N GLY A 89 -15.94 -4.86 -3.75
CA GLY A 89 -15.98 -3.79 -4.74
C GLY A 89 -14.78 -2.88 -4.57
N VAL A 90 -13.98 -2.74 -5.61
CA VAL A 90 -12.76 -1.91 -5.60
C VAL A 90 -12.66 -1.09 -6.89
N ASN A 91 -11.98 0.06 -6.78
CA ASN A 91 -11.69 0.89 -7.96
C ASN A 91 -10.48 0.39 -8.78
N ASP A 92 -9.58 -0.37 -8.16
CA ASP A 92 -8.39 -0.95 -8.81
C ASP A 92 -8.07 -2.30 -8.17
N SER A 93 -8.42 -3.38 -8.85
CA SER A 93 -8.24 -4.74 -8.32
C SER A 93 -6.79 -5.17 -8.22
N SER A 94 -5.89 -4.59 -9.00
CA SER A 94 -4.45 -4.90 -8.92
C SER A 94 -3.84 -4.48 -7.57
N LYS A 95 -4.47 -3.56 -6.87
CA LYS A 95 -4.06 -3.05 -5.55
C LYS A 95 -4.87 -3.65 -4.40
N GLU A 96 -5.78 -4.56 -4.69
CA GLU A 96 -6.54 -5.29 -3.67
C GLU A 96 -5.58 -6.20 -2.89
N ASP A 97 -5.76 -6.28 -1.57
CA ASP A 97 -4.81 -6.92 -0.64
C ASP A 97 -4.48 -8.37 -1.01
N LYS A 98 -5.46 -9.15 -1.44
CA LYS A 98 -5.25 -10.55 -1.79
C LYS A 98 -4.48 -10.74 -3.09
N PHE A 99 -4.61 -9.82 -4.05
CA PHE A 99 -3.76 -9.79 -5.23
C PHE A 99 -2.35 -9.30 -4.88
N VAL A 100 -2.22 -8.27 -4.08
CA VAL A 100 -0.92 -7.74 -3.63
C VAL A 100 -0.15 -8.79 -2.81
N SER A 101 -0.81 -9.51 -1.94
CA SER A 101 -0.20 -10.58 -1.11
C SER A 101 0.12 -11.86 -1.90
N GLY A 102 -0.40 -12.01 -3.11
CA GLY A 102 -0.29 -13.22 -3.91
C GLY A 102 -1.23 -14.34 -3.49
N SER A 103 -2.19 -14.08 -2.58
CA SER A 103 -3.25 -15.04 -2.23
C SER A 103 -4.19 -15.29 -3.40
N TYR A 104 -4.46 -14.25 -4.19
CA TYR A 104 -5.11 -14.34 -5.49
C TYR A 104 -4.11 -14.05 -6.60
N LYS A 105 -4.28 -14.74 -7.72
CA LYS A 105 -3.51 -14.53 -8.95
C LYS A 105 -4.46 -14.45 -10.13
N LEU A 106 -4.40 -13.36 -10.87
CA LEU A 106 -5.13 -13.25 -12.14
C LEU A 106 -4.55 -14.25 -13.15
N VAL A 107 -5.39 -15.12 -13.68
CA VAL A 107 -4.98 -16.20 -14.61
C VAL A 107 -5.53 -16.00 -16.02
N GLU A 108 -6.60 -15.21 -16.18
CA GLU A 108 -7.19 -14.89 -17.47
C GLU A 108 -7.84 -13.51 -17.42
N GLY A 109 -7.82 -12.78 -18.53
CA GLY A 109 -8.40 -11.45 -18.63
C GLY A 109 -7.53 -10.37 -18.00
N GLU A 110 -8.18 -9.32 -17.50
CA GLU A 110 -7.54 -8.11 -17.02
C GLU A 110 -8.10 -7.69 -15.64
N HIS A 111 -7.29 -6.94 -14.90
CA HIS A 111 -7.73 -6.29 -13.67
C HIS A 111 -8.80 -5.23 -13.91
N LEU A 112 -9.62 -5.00 -12.88
CA LEU A 112 -10.53 -3.87 -12.84
C LEU A 112 -9.76 -2.56 -12.64
N THR A 113 -10.21 -1.52 -13.31
CA THR A 113 -9.66 -0.16 -13.23
C THR A 113 -10.74 0.83 -12.81
N ASN A 114 -10.36 2.08 -12.55
CA ASN A 114 -11.31 3.15 -12.18
C ASN A 114 -12.42 3.41 -13.21
N ASP A 115 -12.17 3.05 -14.48
CA ASP A 115 -13.11 3.30 -15.58
C ASP A 115 -14.12 2.15 -15.75
N ASP A 116 -13.95 1.04 -15.03
CA ASP A 116 -14.83 -0.10 -15.15
C ASP A 116 -16.15 0.10 -14.43
N LYS A 117 -17.21 -0.32 -15.09
CA LYS A 117 -18.57 -0.34 -14.57
C LYS A 117 -19.24 -1.64 -14.99
N ASP A 118 -19.97 -2.26 -14.06
CA ASP A 118 -20.68 -3.53 -14.27
C ASP A 118 -19.71 -4.64 -14.75
N LYS A 119 -18.57 -4.77 -14.06
CA LYS A 119 -17.53 -5.78 -14.33
C LYS A 119 -17.27 -6.63 -13.08
N ILE A 120 -16.90 -7.88 -13.31
CA ILE A 120 -16.59 -8.83 -12.24
C ILE A 120 -15.34 -9.64 -12.58
N LEU A 121 -14.55 -9.93 -11.55
CA LEU A 121 -13.56 -11.01 -11.56
C LEU A 121 -14.14 -12.18 -10.76
N LEU A 122 -14.15 -13.36 -11.35
CA LEU A 122 -14.59 -14.59 -10.72
C LEU A 122 -13.43 -15.54 -10.49
N HIS A 123 -13.59 -16.41 -9.51
CA HIS A 123 -12.64 -17.52 -9.35
C HIS A 123 -12.77 -18.49 -10.53
N LYS A 124 -11.63 -18.95 -11.04
CA LYS A 124 -11.58 -19.85 -12.21
C LYS A 124 -12.40 -21.14 -12.03
N ASP A 125 -12.40 -21.70 -10.80
CA ASP A 125 -13.09 -22.96 -10.52
C ASP A 125 -14.62 -22.78 -10.48
N LEU A 126 -15.10 -21.64 -9.97
CA LEU A 126 -16.53 -21.31 -10.03
C LEU A 126 -16.97 -21.08 -11.49
N ALA A 127 -16.18 -20.35 -12.25
CA ALA A 127 -16.46 -20.13 -13.67
C ALA A 127 -16.48 -21.46 -14.45
N ALA A 128 -15.50 -22.34 -14.21
CA ALA A 128 -15.43 -23.65 -14.85
C ALA A 128 -16.63 -24.53 -14.50
N LYS A 129 -17.10 -24.51 -13.24
CA LYS A 129 -18.29 -25.24 -12.80
C LYS A 129 -19.53 -24.91 -13.62
N HIS A 130 -19.70 -23.65 -14.01
CA HIS A 130 -20.86 -23.17 -14.75
C HIS A 130 -20.59 -22.91 -16.23
N GLY A 131 -19.39 -23.21 -16.71
CA GLY A 131 -19.03 -23.03 -18.11
C GLY A 131 -18.87 -21.56 -18.53
N TRP A 132 -18.62 -20.66 -17.59
CA TRP A 132 -18.42 -19.24 -17.86
C TRP A 132 -17.00 -18.92 -18.30
N LYS A 133 -16.89 -17.95 -19.19
CA LYS A 133 -15.64 -17.46 -19.76
C LYS A 133 -15.55 -15.94 -19.62
N VAL A 134 -14.36 -15.40 -19.75
CA VAL A 134 -14.15 -13.96 -19.88
C VAL A 134 -14.97 -13.42 -21.04
N GLY A 135 -15.73 -12.35 -20.80
CA GLY A 135 -16.68 -11.75 -21.73
C GLY A 135 -18.13 -12.18 -21.53
N ASP A 136 -18.39 -13.27 -20.82
CA ASP A 136 -19.74 -13.69 -20.50
C ASP A 136 -20.38 -12.76 -19.46
N LYS A 137 -21.71 -12.72 -19.45
CA LYS A 137 -22.50 -11.92 -18.52
C LYS A 137 -23.15 -12.83 -17.48
N VAL A 138 -23.10 -12.36 -16.24
CA VAL A 138 -23.79 -12.99 -15.12
C VAL A 138 -24.62 -11.95 -14.38
N LYS A 139 -25.67 -12.38 -13.71
CA LYS A 139 -26.53 -11.49 -12.91
C LYS A 139 -26.25 -11.68 -11.44
N LEU A 140 -26.07 -10.56 -10.73
CA LEU A 140 -25.98 -10.51 -9.29
C LEU A 140 -27.25 -9.88 -8.72
N ASP A 141 -27.85 -10.55 -7.75
CA ASP A 141 -29.01 -10.03 -7.04
C ASP A 141 -28.60 -9.58 -5.64
N SER A 142 -29.25 -8.51 -5.15
CA SER A 142 -29.15 -8.11 -3.76
C SER A 142 -29.61 -9.25 -2.86
N ASN A 143 -28.89 -9.47 -1.75
CA ASN A 143 -29.31 -10.44 -0.73
C ASN A 143 -30.12 -9.72 0.34
N VAL A 144 -31.40 -10.12 0.46
CA VAL A 144 -32.34 -9.51 1.42
C VAL A 144 -32.15 -9.96 2.87
N TYR A 145 -31.35 -11.02 3.07
CA TYR A 145 -31.02 -11.55 4.41
C TYR A 145 -29.70 -10.97 4.95
N ASP A 146 -28.96 -10.26 4.11
CA ASP A 146 -27.74 -9.60 4.53
C ASP A 146 -28.05 -8.43 5.46
N ALA A 147 -27.55 -8.50 6.69
CA ALA A 147 -27.76 -7.44 7.68
C ALA A 147 -27.20 -6.08 7.22
N ASP A 148 -26.21 -6.09 6.34
CA ASP A 148 -25.61 -4.87 5.77
C ASP A 148 -26.45 -4.25 4.66
N ASN A 149 -27.43 -4.98 4.14
CA ASN A 149 -28.45 -4.44 3.22
C ASN A 149 -29.54 -3.70 4.02
N GLU A 150 -29.15 -2.62 4.68
CA GLU A 150 -30.01 -1.85 5.59
C GLU A 150 -31.19 -1.22 4.91
N LYS A 151 -31.07 -0.85 3.64
CA LYS A 151 -32.19 -0.29 2.83
C LYS A 151 -33.16 -1.34 2.32
N GLY A 152 -32.87 -2.63 2.51
CA GLY A 152 -33.65 -3.69 1.92
C GLY A 152 -33.65 -3.64 0.39
N ALA A 153 -32.53 -3.29 -0.22
CA ALA A 153 -32.39 -3.22 -1.67
C ALA A 153 -32.69 -4.56 -2.34
N LYS A 154 -33.38 -4.52 -3.47
CA LYS A 154 -33.73 -5.66 -4.32
C LYS A 154 -33.32 -5.41 -5.75
N GLU A 155 -32.04 -5.11 -5.92
CA GLU A 155 -31.43 -4.79 -7.21
C GLU A 155 -30.91 -6.05 -7.89
N THR A 156 -30.94 -6.04 -9.22
CA THR A 156 -30.26 -6.99 -10.08
C THR A 156 -29.26 -6.24 -10.93
N VAL A 157 -28.00 -6.66 -10.90
CA VAL A 157 -26.93 -6.05 -11.69
C VAL A 157 -26.39 -7.10 -12.65
N GLU A 158 -26.50 -6.85 -13.95
CA GLU A 158 -25.84 -7.67 -14.95
C GLU A 158 -24.39 -7.19 -15.09
N VAL A 159 -23.45 -8.11 -14.86
CA VAL A 159 -22.01 -7.82 -14.91
C VAL A 159 -21.33 -8.69 -15.96
N THR A 160 -20.32 -8.13 -16.62
CA THR A 160 -19.48 -8.85 -17.57
C THR A 160 -18.23 -9.37 -16.87
N ILE A 161 -17.91 -10.63 -17.07
CA ILE A 161 -16.66 -11.22 -16.53
C ILE A 161 -15.48 -10.62 -17.28
N LYS A 162 -14.68 -9.80 -16.58
CA LYS A 162 -13.48 -9.17 -17.14
C LYS A 162 -12.24 -10.04 -16.97
N GLY A 163 -12.21 -10.88 -15.94
CA GLY A 163 -11.09 -11.75 -15.66
C GLY A 163 -11.45 -12.90 -14.72
N LEU A 164 -10.54 -13.86 -14.68
CA LEU A 164 -10.59 -14.99 -13.77
C LEU A 164 -9.35 -15.01 -12.89
N PHE A 165 -9.52 -15.34 -11.62
CA PHE A 165 -8.41 -15.48 -10.69
C PHE A 165 -8.35 -16.88 -10.08
N ASP A 166 -7.19 -17.23 -9.59
CA ASP A 166 -6.89 -18.44 -8.84
C ASP A 166 -6.47 -18.08 -7.42
N GLY A 167 -6.63 -19.01 -6.53
CA GLY A 167 -6.23 -18.94 -5.13
C GLY A 167 -7.08 -19.88 -4.30
N HIS A 168 -6.44 -20.50 -3.30
CA HIS A 168 -7.12 -21.44 -2.42
C HIS A 168 -6.81 -21.13 -0.98
N ASN A 169 -7.77 -21.40 -0.10
CA ASN A 169 -7.59 -21.28 1.33
C ASN A 169 -6.47 -22.24 1.78
N LYS A 170 -5.58 -21.77 2.63
CA LYS A 170 -4.49 -22.59 3.20
C LYS A 170 -4.94 -23.47 4.35
N SER A 171 -6.05 -23.09 4.98
CA SER A 171 -6.68 -23.81 6.09
C SER A 171 -8.09 -24.21 5.70
N ALA A 172 -8.58 -25.30 6.29
CA ALA A 172 -9.97 -25.69 6.14
C ALA A 172 -10.91 -24.60 6.65
N VAL A 173 -12.02 -24.39 5.96
CA VAL A 173 -13.04 -23.41 6.29
C VAL A 173 -14.34 -24.11 6.66
N THR A 174 -15.15 -23.45 7.47
CA THR A 174 -16.41 -24.01 7.98
C THR A 174 -17.56 -23.77 7.03
N TYR A 175 -17.63 -22.59 6.43
CA TYR A 175 -18.77 -22.16 5.60
C TYR A 175 -18.36 -21.91 4.15
N SER A 176 -19.27 -22.16 3.23
CA SER A 176 -19.09 -21.97 1.78
C SER A 176 -18.59 -20.55 1.43
N GLN A 177 -19.10 -19.53 2.12
CA GLN A 177 -18.77 -18.13 1.87
C GLN A 177 -17.32 -17.78 2.24
N GLU A 178 -16.63 -18.61 3.04
CA GLU A 178 -15.23 -18.42 3.41
C GLU A 178 -14.26 -18.96 2.34
N LEU A 179 -14.78 -19.79 1.42
CA LEU A 179 -13.97 -20.32 0.31
C LEU A 179 -13.61 -19.20 -0.67
N TYR A 180 -12.35 -19.16 -1.08
CA TYR A 180 -11.87 -18.21 -2.10
C TYR A 180 -12.61 -18.42 -3.43
N GLU A 181 -13.01 -19.63 -3.74
CA GLU A 181 -13.78 -20.00 -4.91
C GLU A 181 -15.16 -19.30 -4.98
N ASN A 182 -15.72 -18.93 -3.83
CA ASN A 182 -17.01 -18.26 -3.70
C ASN A 182 -16.88 -16.78 -3.39
N THR A 183 -15.74 -16.19 -3.68
CA THR A 183 -15.51 -14.75 -3.61
C THR A 183 -15.46 -14.15 -5.00
N ALA A 184 -15.76 -12.88 -5.11
CA ALA A 184 -15.67 -12.14 -6.35
C ALA A 184 -15.16 -10.72 -6.10
N ILE A 185 -14.59 -10.14 -7.14
CA ILE A 185 -14.15 -8.75 -7.15
C ILE A 185 -15.01 -8.01 -8.17
N THR A 186 -15.64 -6.90 -7.79
CA THR A 186 -16.40 -6.05 -8.69
C THR A 186 -15.88 -4.63 -8.72
N ASP A 187 -16.33 -3.84 -9.67
CA ASP A 187 -16.22 -2.39 -9.64
C ASP A 187 -17.07 -1.80 -8.50
N ILE A 188 -16.79 -0.55 -8.14
CA ILE A 188 -17.48 0.16 -7.04
C ILE A 188 -18.96 0.33 -7.33
N HIS A 189 -19.33 0.71 -8.56
CA HIS A 189 -20.73 0.92 -8.93
C HIS A 189 -21.59 -0.33 -8.68
N THR A 190 -21.10 -1.51 -9.05
CA THR A 190 -21.81 -2.78 -8.86
C THR A 190 -22.02 -3.09 -7.37
N ALA A 191 -20.97 -3.02 -6.57
CA ALA A 191 -21.07 -3.29 -5.14
C ALA A 191 -21.98 -2.29 -4.42
N ALA A 192 -21.88 -1.01 -4.77
CA ALA A 192 -22.76 0.03 -4.22
C ALA A 192 -24.23 -0.21 -4.58
N LYS A 193 -24.52 -0.54 -5.83
CA LYS A 193 -25.87 -0.75 -6.34
C LYS A 193 -26.57 -1.93 -5.66
N LEU A 194 -25.85 -2.99 -5.33
CA LEU A 194 -26.40 -4.13 -4.58
C LEU A 194 -27.00 -3.73 -3.23
N TYR A 195 -26.56 -2.63 -2.65
CA TYR A 195 -27.08 -2.06 -1.40
C TYR A 195 -27.99 -0.83 -1.61
N GLY A 196 -28.31 -0.51 -2.84
CA GLY A 196 -29.16 0.64 -3.18
C GLY A 196 -28.46 1.98 -3.09
N TYR A 197 -27.13 2.00 -3.23
CA TYR A 197 -26.31 3.21 -3.22
C TYR A 197 -25.69 3.51 -4.59
N THR A 198 -25.29 4.77 -4.76
CA THR A 198 -24.36 5.20 -5.79
C THR A 198 -22.93 5.18 -5.24
N GLU A 199 -21.93 5.43 -6.08
CA GLU A 199 -20.54 5.52 -5.65
C GLU A 199 -20.32 6.60 -4.57
N ASP A 200 -20.96 7.77 -4.73
CA ASP A 200 -20.83 8.90 -3.78
C ASP A 200 -21.61 8.68 -2.49
N THR A 201 -22.75 7.98 -2.55
CA THR A 201 -23.61 7.73 -1.38
C THR A 201 -23.27 6.43 -0.65
N ALA A 202 -22.43 5.59 -1.24
CA ALA A 202 -22.03 4.31 -0.66
C ALA A 202 -21.20 4.48 0.61
N ILE A 203 -21.16 3.43 1.38
CA ILE A 203 -20.38 3.31 2.61
C ILE A 203 -19.27 2.33 2.35
N TYR A 204 -18.03 2.80 2.58
CA TYR A 204 -16.82 2.03 2.29
C TYR A 204 -16.29 1.37 3.56
N GLY A 205 -15.75 0.18 3.41
CA GLY A 205 -15.11 -0.56 4.51
C GLY A 205 -13.75 0.03 4.87
N ASP A 206 -12.98 0.39 3.88
CA ASP A 206 -11.71 1.09 4.03
C ASP A 206 -11.32 1.86 2.75
N ALA A 207 -10.31 2.70 2.90
CA ALA A 207 -9.65 3.37 1.79
C ALA A 207 -8.15 3.54 2.11
N THR A 208 -7.31 3.26 1.12
CA THR A 208 -5.86 3.43 1.20
C THR A 208 -5.42 4.46 0.17
N PHE A 209 -4.61 5.42 0.59
CA PHE A 209 -4.15 6.53 -0.24
C PHE A 209 -2.65 6.46 -0.41
N PHE A 210 -2.17 6.58 -1.64
CA PHE A 210 -0.76 6.55 -2.01
C PHE A 210 -0.28 7.96 -2.28
N VAL A 211 0.75 8.37 -1.55
CA VAL A 211 1.33 9.71 -1.62
C VAL A 211 2.44 9.73 -2.66
N THR A 212 2.58 10.85 -3.38
CA THR A 212 3.67 11.07 -4.34
C THR A 212 5.04 10.96 -3.65
N ALA A 213 6.03 10.41 -4.35
CA ALA A 213 7.35 10.10 -3.77
C ALA A 213 8.14 11.34 -3.30
N ASP A 214 7.83 12.52 -3.83
CA ASP A 214 8.45 13.81 -3.49
C ASP A 214 7.86 14.48 -2.24
N LYS A 215 6.78 13.92 -1.68
CA LYS A 215 6.10 14.45 -0.50
C LYS A 215 6.39 13.61 0.75
N ASN A 216 6.46 14.28 1.89
CA ASN A 216 6.59 13.62 3.18
C ASN A 216 5.21 13.10 3.63
N LEU A 217 5.12 11.81 3.93
CA LEU A 217 3.87 11.16 4.31
C LEU A 217 3.24 11.78 5.57
N ASP A 218 4.05 12.05 6.60
CA ASP A 218 3.55 12.62 7.86
C ASP A 218 2.99 14.03 7.68
N ASP A 219 3.65 14.86 6.86
CA ASP A 219 3.20 16.21 6.55
C ASP A 219 1.89 16.20 5.77
N VAL A 220 1.75 15.31 4.80
CA VAL A 220 0.51 15.13 4.04
C VAL A 220 -0.63 14.66 4.94
N MET A 221 -0.41 13.68 5.81
CA MET A 221 -1.42 13.21 6.75
C MET A 221 -1.86 14.32 7.72
N LYS A 222 -0.93 15.14 8.19
CA LYS A 222 -1.23 16.30 9.05
C LYS A 222 -2.07 17.34 8.33
N GLU A 223 -1.73 17.64 7.08
CA GLU A 223 -2.51 18.56 6.24
C GLU A 223 -3.94 18.04 6.02
N LEU A 224 -4.09 16.75 5.70
CA LEU A 224 -5.38 16.12 5.46
C LEU A 224 -6.28 16.13 6.71
N ASN A 225 -5.71 15.93 7.89
CA ASN A 225 -6.45 16.04 9.15
C ASN A 225 -7.00 17.45 9.42
N GLY A 226 -6.51 18.45 8.70
CA GLY A 226 -7.00 19.84 8.74
C GLY A 226 -8.14 20.13 7.77
N ILE A 227 -8.57 19.18 6.95
CA ILE A 227 -9.65 19.38 5.98
C ILE A 227 -10.96 19.66 6.73
N SER A 228 -11.61 20.78 6.41
CA SER A 228 -12.93 21.11 6.93
C SER A 228 -14.02 20.27 6.26
N GLY A 229 -15.10 20.01 6.98
CA GLY A 229 -16.23 19.26 6.47
C GLY A 229 -16.12 17.74 6.61
N ILE A 230 -14.99 17.23 7.10
CA ILE A 230 -14.83 15.83 7.51
C ILE A 230 -14.94 15.77 9.04
N ASN A 231 -15.77 14.85 9.53
CA ASN A 231 -15.85 14.61 10.97
C ASN A 231 -14.71 13.68 11.42
N TRP A 232 -13.56 14.25 11.71
CA TRP A 232 -12.36 13.50 12.08
C TRP A 232 -12.47 12.73 13.40
N LYS A 233 -13.49 12.99 14.21
CA LYS A 233 -13.79 12.16 15.40
C LYS A 233 -14.20 10.75 15.00
N SER A 234 -14.81 10.58 13.83
CA SER A 234 -15.28 9.29 13.30
C SER A 234 -14.18 8.46 12.65
N TYR A 235 -13.07 9.08 12.28
CA TYR A 235 -12.02 8.44 11.50
C TYR A 235 -10.64 8.56 12.15
N THR A 236 -9.76 7.66 11.72
CA THR A 236 -8.33 7.70 12.04
C THR A 236 -7.54 7.42 10.77
N LEU A 237 -6.54 8.24 10.48
CA LEU A 237 -5.56 7.96 9.43
C LEU A 237 -4.41 7.16 10.01
N VAL A 238 -4.10 6.02 9.42
CA VAL A 238 -3.08 5.08 9.88
C VAL A 238 -2.10 4.80 8.76
N LYS A 239 -0.81 4.98 9.02
CA LYS A 239 0.23 4.62 8.06
C LYS A 239 0.16 3.13 7.72
N SER A 240 0.27 2.78 6.46
CA SER A 240 0.29 1.37 6.03
C SER A 240 1.46 0.60 6.63
N SER A 241 2.59 1.25 6.87
CA SER A 241 3.75 0.66 7.54
C SER A 241 3.48 0.23 8.98
N SER A 242 2.49 0.84 9.66
CA SER A 242 2.12 0.48 11.04
C SER A 242 1.62 -0.97 11.17
N ASN A 243 1.12 -1.56 10.09
CA ASN A 243 0.73 -2.97 10.06
C ASN A 243 1.94 -3.92 9.94
N TYR A 244 3.14 -3.37 9.78
CA TYR A 244 4.40 -4.10 9.61
C TYR A 244 5.46 -3.58 10.58
N PRO A 245 5.35 -3.84 11.89
CA PRO A 245 6.24 -3.27 12.92
C PRO A 245 7.72 -3.56 12.67
N ALA A 246 8.05 -4.75 12.16
CA ALA A 246 9.43 -5.09 11.83
C ALA A 246 9.98 -4.27 10.65
N LEU A 247 9.12 -3.86 9.70
CA LEU A 247 9.49 -2.96 8.62
C LEU A 247 9.76 -1.54 9.14
N GLU A 248 8.89 -1.01 9.99
CA GLU A 248 9.09 0.31 10.62
C GLU A 248 10.38 0.34 11.44
N GLN A 249 10.63 -0.71 12.21
CA GLN A 249 11.84 -0.84 13.00
C GLN A 249 13.09 -0.92 12.11
N SER A 250 13.03 -1.65 11.00
CA SER A 250 14.11 -1.75 10.02
C SER A 250 14.39 -0.40 9.34
N ILE A 251 13.35 0.32 8.93
CA ILE A 251 13.47 1.65 8.32
C ILE A 251 14.08 2.63 9.32
N SER A 252 13.58 2.67 10.55
CA SER A 252 14.13 3.52 11.61
C SER A 252 15.60 3.19 11.91
N GLY A 253 15.95 1.91 11.94
CA GLY A 253 17.32 1.44 12.09
C GLY A 253 18.23 1.90 10.94
N MET A 254 17.74 1.81 9.72
CA MET A 254 18.47 2.28 8.53
C MET A 254 18.73 3.79 8.56
N TYR A 255 17.73 4.59 8.95
CA TYR A 255 17.93 6.04 9.10
C TYR A 255 18.94 6.39 10.19
N LYS A 256 18.88 5.72 11.34
CA LYS A 256 19.87 5.89 12.41
C LYS A 256 21.27 5.52 11.96
N MET A 257 21.40 4.39 11.27
CA MET A 257 22.70 3.94 10.72
C MET A 257 23.22 4.91 9.65
N ALA A 258 22.37 5.33 8.72
CA ALA A 258 22.75 6.30 7.68
C ALA A 258 23.22 7.63 8.29
N ASN A 259 22.50 8.13 9.31
CA ASN A 259 22.87 9.35 10.02
C ASN A 259 24.19 9.20 10.78
N LEU A 260 24.42 8.08 11.46
CA LEU A 260 25.67 7.77 12.14
C LEU A 260 26.83 7.70 11.16
N LEU A 261 26.66 7.01 10.03
CA LEU A 261 27.65 6.91 8.98
C LEU A 261 27.96 8.27 8.34
N PHE A 262 26.93 9.09 8.12
CA PHE A 262 27.11 10.44 7.57
C PHE A 262 27.96 11.32 8.51
N TRP A 263 27.56 11.45 9.76
CA TRP A 263 28.30 12.26 10.72
C TRP A 263 29.68 11.68 11.06
N GLY A 264 29.81 10.36 11.14
CA GLY A 264 31.06 9.66 11.35
C GLY A 264 32.05 9.88 10.19
N SER A 265 31.60 9.72 8.95
CA SER A 265 32.42 9.95 7.77
C SER A 265 32.81 11.42 7.60
N LEU A 266 31.88 12.32 7.90
CA LEU A 266 32.16 13.76 7.87
C LEU A 266 33.26 14.15 8.87
N SER A 267 33.11 13.69 10.13
CA SER A 267 34.10 13.93 11.18
C SER A 267 35.47 13.35 10.82
N PHE A 268 35.49 12.12 10.32
CA PHE A 268 36.73 11.47 9.88
C PHE A 268 37.39 12.21 8.71
N SER A 269 36.60 12.68 7.74
CA SER A 269 37.09 13.46 6.61
C SER A 269 37.69 14.78 7.04
N VAL A 270 37.09 15.48 8.00
CA VAL A 270 37.66 16.74 8.57
C VAL A 270 38.99 16.48 9.25
N LEU A 271 39.10 15.39 10.04
CA LEU A 271 40.36 15.03 10.70
C LEU A 271 41.48 14.70 9.68
N LEU A 272 41.14 13.91 8.65
CA LEU A 272 42.09 13.58 7.58
C LEU A 272 42.54 14.83 6.83
N LEU A 273 41.63 15.73 6.50
CA LEU A 273 41.96 16.99 5.84
C LEU A 273 42.88 17.85 6.72
N ALA A 274 42.57 17.96 8.01
CA ALA A 274 43.43 18.71 8.95
C ALA A 274 44.83 18.13 9.04
N LEU A 275 44.99 16.80 9.10
CA LEU A 275 46.27 16.12 9.10
C LEU A 275 47.04 16.33 7.79
N LEU A 276 46.37 16.16 6.65
CA LEU A 276 46.98 16.35 5.34
C LEU A 276 47.45 17.81 5.13
N LEU A 277 46.61 18.78 5.52
CA LEU A 277 47.01 20.20 5.46
C LEU A 277 48.20 20.49 6.39
N SER A 278 48.19 19.94 7.59
CA SER A 278 49.33 20.10 8.52
C SER A 278 50.63 19.54 7.96
N LEU A 279 50.60 18.34 7.38
CA LEU A 279 51.74 17.72 6.73
C LEU A 279 52.21 18.54 5.51
N TRP A 280 51.29 19.03 4.72
CA TRP A 280 51.56 19.83 3.53
C TRP A 280 52.21 21.16 3.88
N ILE A 281 51.68 21.87 4.89
CA ILE A 281 52.27 23.12 5.39
C ILE A 281 53.69 22.87 5.93
N ASN A 282 53.88 21.79 6.70
CA ASN A 282 55.19 21.43 7.22
C ASN A 282 56.22 21.12 6.12
N ALA A 283 55.80 20.41 5.07
CA ALA A 283 56.67 20.09 3.93
C ALA A 283 57.11 21.35 3.16
N ARG A 284 56.28 22.40 3.14
CA ARG A 284 56.57 23.64 2.39
C ARG A 284 57.14 24.77 3.23
N ARG A 285 57.47 24.56 4.49
CA ARG A 285 58.06 25.57 5.37
C ARG A 285 59.29 26.24 4.79
N LYS A 286 60.17 25.50 4.10
CA LYS A 286 61.37 26.03 3.44
C LYS A 286 61.00 26.93 2.25
N GLU A 287 60.04 26.56 1.45
CA GLU A 287 59.54 27.37 0.32
C GLU A 287 58.97 28.70 0.79
N VAL A 288 58.15 28.66 1.85
CA VAL A 288 57.57 29.86 2.48
C VAL A 288 58.67 30.79 2.99
N GLY A 289 59.70 30.22 3.62
CA GLY A 289 60.85 31.00 4.08
C GLY A 289 61.63 31.68 2.94
N ILE A 290 61.85 31.00 1.83
CA ILE A 290 62.50 31.55 0.63
C ILE A 290 61.61 32.67 0.02
N LEU A 291 60.34 32.45 -0.14
CA LEU A 291 59.39 33.42 -0.71
C LEU A 291 59.28 34.70 0.17
N LEU A 292 59.34 34.56 1.48
CA LEU A 292 59.39 35.70 2.40
C LEU A 292 60.69 36.44 2.31
N SER A 293 61.89 35.75 2.11
CA SER A 293 63.16 36.35 2.04
C SER A 293 63.40 37.19 0.75
N ILE A 294 62.68 36.88 -0.33
CA ILE A 294 62.69 37.66 -1.58
C ILE A 294 61.56 38.77 -1.57
N GLY A 295 60.94 39.02 -0.43
CA GLY A 295 60.02 40.17 -0.21
C GLY A 295 58.58 39.98 -0.61
N LEU A 296 58.14 38.76 -0.85
CA LEU A 296 56.71 38.49 -1.10
C LEU A 296 55.89 38.70 0.18
N LYS A 297 54.74 39.32 0.02
CA LYS A 297 53.80 39.55 1.15
C LYS A 297 53.16 38.22 1.57
N GLN A 298 52.96 38.04 2.87
CA GLN A 298 52.31 36.85 3.44
C GLN A 298 50.93 36.57 2.81
N ALA A 299 50.15 37.62 2.49
CA ALA A 299 48.88 37.49 1.83
C ALA A 299 48.95 36.87 0.43
N SER A 300 50.03 37.16 -0.34
CA SER A 300 50.22 36.57 -1.68
C SER A 300 50.58 35.09 -1.59
N ILE A 301 51.41 34.69 -0.61
CA ILE A 301 51.77 33.30 -0.36
C ILE A 301 50.55 32.50 0.09
N LEU A 302 49.72 33.05 0.98
CA LEU A 302 48.48 32.43 1.42
C LEU A 302 47.50 32.31 0.26
N GLY A 303 47.35 33.33 -0.58
CA GLY A 303 46.50 33.29 -1.77
C GLY A 303 46.87 32.19 -2.75
N GLN A 304 48.20 31.99 -2.96
CA GLN A 304 48.69 30.89 -3.79
C GLN A 304 48.31 29.51 -3.23
N PHE A 305 48.50 29.28 -1.93
CA PHE A 305 48.13 28.01 -1.30
C PHE A 305 46.64 27.74 -1.32
N ILE A 306 45.80 28.76 -1.13
CA ILE A 306 44.36 28.64 -1.25
C ILE A 306 43.99 28.28 -2.69
N THR A 307 44.56 28.92 -3.69
CA THR A 307 44.27 28.63 -5.11
C THR A 307 44.68 27.21 -5.48
N GLU A 308 45.87 26.75 -5.06
CA GLU A 308 46.29 25.37 -5.29
C GLU A 308 45.38 24.35 -4.61
N SER A 309 44.93 24.63 -3.37
CA SER A 309 43.99 23.77 -2.64
C SER A 309 42.64 23.66 -3.35
N ILE A 310 42.12 24.76 -3.87
CA ILE A 310 40.86 24.79 -4.62
C ILE A 310 40.99 24.00 -5.93
N LEU A 311 42.09 24.15 -6.65
CA LEU A 311 42.35 23.43 -7.91
C LEU A 311 42.41 21.91 -7.71
N ILE A 312 42.87 21.44 -6.55
CA ILE A 312 42.89 20.01 -6.20
C ILE A 312 41.52 19.56 -5.69
N ALA A 313 40.83 20.40 -4.92
CA ALA A 313 39.56 20.07 -4.30
C ALA A 313 38.42 19.87 -5.33
N ILE A 314 38.40 20.67 -6.41
CA ILE A 314 37.33 20.58 -7.41
C ILE A 314 37.26 19.21 -8.09
N PRO A 315 38.33 18.66 -8.69
CA PRO A 315 38.34 17.33 -9.27
C PRO A 315 38.02 16.23 -8.23
N ALA A 316 38.54 16.39 -7.00
CA ALA A 316 38.29 15.44 -5.91
C ALA A 316 36.79 15.40 -5.53
N LEU A 317 36.14 16.55 -5.42
CA LEU A 317 34.67 16.63 -5.13
C LEU A 317 33.85 16.03 -6.26
N VAL A 318 34.19 16.29 -7.51
CA VAL A 318 33.49 15.70 -8.67
C VAL A 318 33.66 14.18 -8.67
N SER A 319 34.86 13.68 -8.45
CA SER A 319 35.10 12.22 -8.35
C SER A 319 34.36 11.59 -7.18
N ALA A 320 34.38 12.24 -6.03
CA ALA A 320 33.63 11.78 -4.84
C ALA A 320 32.11 11.72 -5.08
N TYR A 321 31.55 12.69 -5.79
CA TYR A 321 30.14 12.70 -6.15
C TYR A 321 29.75 11.48 -7.00
N PHE A 322 30.52 11.18 -8.05
CA PHE A 322 30.27 10.01 -8.90
C PHE A 322 30.44 8.70 -8.13
N LEU A 323 31.48 8.59 -7.31
CA LEU A 323 31.74 7.41 -6.50
C LEU A 323 30.64 7.19 -5.45
N ALA A 324 30.18 8.25 -4.78
CA ALA A 324 29.11 8.22 -3.82
C ALA A 324 27.78 7.76 -4.47
N ASN A 325 27.44 8.28 -5.65
CA ASN A 325 26.26 7.85 -6.39
C ASN A 325 26.32 6.38 -6.81
N TYR A 326 27.48 5.91 -7.25
CA TYR A 326 27.67 4.52 -7.62
C TYR A 326 27.51 3.58 -6.41
N THR A 327 28.19 3.88 -5.32
CA THR A 327 28.14 3.08 -4.08
C THR A 327 26.75 3.12 -3.43
N ALA A 328 26.10 4.28 -3.41
CA ALA A 328 24.73 4.41 -2.87
C ALA A 328 23.74 3.57 -3.65
N ARG A 329 23.84 3.52 -4.97
CA ARG A 329 22.98 2.64 -5.81
C ARG A 329 23.24 1.17 -5.55
N ALA A 330 24.50 0.76 -5.47
CA ALA A 330 24.89 -0.63 -5.22
C ALA A 330 24.38 -1.12 -3.85
N ILE A 331 24.64 -0.34 -2.79
CA ILE A 331 24.20 -0.65 -1.43
C ILE A 331 22.67 -0.57 -1.32
N GLY A 332 22.04 0.48 -1.89
CA GLY A 332 20.62 0.68 -1.88
C GLY A 332 19.85 -0.48 -2.50
N ASN A 333 20.31 -0.98 -3.64
CA ASN A 333 19.71 -2.12 -4.32
C ASN A 333 19.81 -3.41 -3.49
N THR A 334 20.94 -3.65 -2.84
CA THR A 334 21.15 -4.85 -2.01
C THR A 334 20.30 -4.81 -0.73
N VAL A 335 20.25 -3.67 -0.06
CA VAL A 335 19.44 -3.47 1.14
C VAL A 335 17.97 -3.55 0.80
N LEU A 336 17.55 -2.92 -0.29
CA LEU A 336 16.17 -2.94 -0.76
C LEU A 336 15.71 -4.36 -1.10
N ALA A 337 16.55 -5.16 -1.78
CA ALA A 337 16.25 -6.55 -2.09
C ALA A 337 16.05 -7.39 -0.83
N ASN A 338 16.89 -7.22 0.18
CA ASN A 338 16.80 -7.94 1.44
C ASN A 338 15.56 -7.54 2.27
N VAL A 339 15.28 -6.25 2.36
CA VAL A 339 14.09 -5.74 3.07
C VAL A 339 12.81 -6.16 2.36
N THR A 340 12.77 -6.08 1.03
CA THR A 340 11.60 -6.46 0.23
C THR A 340 11.27 -7.93 0.36
N SER A 341 12.28 -8.82 0.39
CA SER A 341 12.06 -10.26 0.60
C SER A 341 11.52 -10.56 2.00
N GLY A 342 11.97 -9.83 3.01
CA GLY A 342 11.47 -9.92 4.39
C GLY A 342 10.03 -9.45 4.52
N VAL A 343 9.69 -8.31 3.89
CA VAL A 343 8.33 -7.74 3.88
C VAL A 343 7.36 -8.62 3.12
N ALA A 344 7.75 -9.17 1.98
CA ALA A 344 6.90 -10.09 1.22
C ALA A 344 6.56 -11.35 2.04
N LYS A 345 7.52 -11.90 2.79
CA LYS A 345 7.27 -13.01 3.72
C LYS A 345 6.35 -12.62 4.88
N GLN A 346 6.48 -11.42 5.41
CA GLN A 346 5.62 -10.92 6.49
C GLN A 346 4.21 -10.59 6.00
N ALA A 347 4.09 -9.96 4.83
CA ALA A 347 2.80 -9.66 4.21
C ALA A 347 2.02 -10.96 3.92
N SER A 348 2.70 -12.00 3.43
CA SER A 348 2.07 -13.30 3.23
C SER A 348 1.64 -13.97 4.54
N LYS A 349 2.41 -13.83 5.62
CA LYS A 349 2.03 -14.32 6.96
C LYS A 349 0.88 -13.53 7.57
N ALA A 350 0.87 -12.20 7.42
CA ALA A 350 -0.21 -11.34 7.91
C ALA A 350 -1.54 -11.59 7.17
N ALA A 351 -1.48 -11.80 5.85
CA ALA A 351 -2.65 -12.19 5.05
C ALA A 351 -3.17 -13.58 5.45
N GLN A 352 -2.28 -14.49 5.87
CA GLN A 352 -2.67 -15.78 6.43
C GLN A 352 -3.32 -15.65 7.82
N ALA A 353 -2.79 -14.77 8.67
CA ALA A 353 -3.32 -14.54 10.02
C ALA A 353 -4.68 -13.83 9.99
N SER A 354 -4.90 -12.90 9.05
CA SER A 354 -6.20 -12.23 8.88
C SER A 354 -7.30 -13.19 8.40
N ASN A 355 -6.92 -14.26 7.69
CA ASN A 355 -7.85 -15.31 7.30
C ASN A 355 -8.18 -16.30 8.44
N LEU A 356 -7.37 -16.34 9.49
CA LEU A 356 -7.63 -17.14 10.69
C LEU A 356 -8.42 -16.37 11.76
N GLY A 357 -8.46 -15.04 11.68
CA GLY A 357 -9.11 -14.16 12.67
C GLY A 357 -10.58 -13.80 12.38
N GLY A 358 -11.16 -14.28 11.29
CA GLY A 358 -12.54 -14.00 10.90
C GLY A 358 -13.61 -14.84 11.60
N GLY A 359 -13.27 -15.59 12.61
CA GLY A 359 -14.15 -16.59 13.21
C GLY A 359 -14.26 -16.57 14.73
N ALA A 360 -14.10 -15.45 15.41
CA ALA A 360 -14.50 -15.35 16.81
C ALA A 360 -14.52 -13.88 17.27
N GLU A 361 -15.66 -13.24 17.18
CA GLU A 361 -16.16 -12.50 18.34
C GLU A 361 -17.68 -12.33 18.20
N VAL A 362 -18.32 -12.92 19.16
CA VAL A 362 -19.76 -12.83 19.48
C VAL A 362 -20.13 -11.38 19.80
#